data_a36a39c59acc959ec2fb8b6e1adeb212
#
_entry.id   a36a39c59acc959ec2fb8b6e1adeb212
#
_cell.length_a   1.000
_cell.length_b   1.000
_cell.length_c   1.000
_cell.angle_alpha   90.00
_cell.angle_beta   90.00
_cell.angle_gamma   90.00
#
_symmetry.space_group_name_H-M   'P 1'
#
loop_
_entity.id
_entity.type
_entity.pdbx_description
1 polymer ?
#
loop_
_entity_poly.entity_id
_entity_poly.type
_entity_poly.pdbx_seq_one_letter_code
_entity_poly.pdbx_strand_id
1 'polypeptide(L)'
;MRILVLSFYYPPDLGPGALRAKSIVDALIEEGPSNLKIDVVTTMPNRYHSIKVFAPKYENENKISINRIVLPKHKNGMFDQVKAFVLFSFAVRKLVLKKKWDIVIATSSRLMTASLATWIAKRTNSKIYLDIRDLFTDTINDILKKKFL
;
A
#
# COMPACT_ATOMS: atom_id res chain seq x y z
N MET A 1 -18.80 -8.91 -2.37
CA MET A 1 -17.82 -7.98 -2.97
C MET A 1 -16.49 -8.11 -2.25
N ARG A 2 -15.37 -8.20 -2.98
CA ARG A 2 -14.04 -8.34 -2.40
C ARG A 2 -13.10 -7.24 -2.88
N ILE A 3 -12.53 -6.47 -1.96
CA ILE A 3 -11.66 -5.33 -2.24
C ILE A 3 -10.25 -5.64 -1.74
N LEU A 4 -9.26 -5.39 -2.61
CA LEU A 4 -7.86 -5.34 -2.21
C LEU A 4 -7.49 -3.88 -1.95
N VAL A 5 -6.98 -3.59 -0.76
CA VAL A 5 -6.38 -2.30 -0.43
C VAL A 5 -4.88 -2.47 -0.33
N LEU A 6 -4.14 -1.84 -1.22
CA LEU A 6 -2.69 -1.86 -1.26
C LEU A 6 -2.13 -0.53 -0.76
N SER A 7 -1.48 -0.57 0.38
CA SER A 7 -0.81 0.59 0.96
C SER A 7 0.55 0.18 1.51
N PHE A 8 1.59 0.99 1.24
CA PHE A 8 2.91 0.69 1.80
C PHE A 8 2.96 0.91 3.30
N TYR A 9 2.18 1.86 3.82
CA TYR A 9 2.05 2.16 5.25
C TYR A 9 0.59 1.97 5.70
N TYR A 10 0.40 1.32 6.83
CA TYR A 10 -0.91 1.12 7.47
C TYR A 10 -0.73 1.08 9.00
N PRO A 11 -1.71 1.47 9.80
CA PRO A 11 -1.58 1.38 11.25
C PRO A 11 -1.14 -0.02 11.72
N PRO A 12 -0.31 -0.08 12.77
CA PRO A 12 0.06 0.99 13.70
C PRO A 12 1.24 1.87 13.25
N ASP A 13 1.65 1.79 11.96
CA ASP A 13 2.66 2.70 11.43
C ASP A 13 2.15 4.14 11.51
N LEU A 14 2.98 5.04 12.02
CA LEU A 14 2.60 6.43 12.25
C LEU A 14 2.88 7.27 11.00
N GLY A 15 1.90 8.07 10.60
CA GLY A 15 2.06 9.04 9.53
C GLY A 15 0.81 9.22 8.67
N PRO A 16 0.75 10.34 7.92
CA PRO A 16 -0.45 10.70 7.15
C PRO A 16 -0.90 9.64 6.15
N GLY A 17 0.05 8.91 5.54
CA GLY A 17 -0.26 7.83 4.60
C GLY A 17 -0.96 6.63 5.24
N ALA A 18 -0.52 6.25 6.45
CA ALA A 18 -1.12 5.15 7.19
C ALA A 18 -2.52 5.51 7.68
N LEU A 19 -2.70 6.72 8.24
CA LEU A 19 -3.98 7.21 8.71
C LEU A 19 -5.00 7.32 7.57
N ARG A 20 -4.59 7.83 6.41
CA ARG A 20 -5.46 7.93 5.24
C ARG A 20 -5.88 6.55 4.72
N ALA A 21 -4.96 5.60 4.63
CA ALA A 21 -5.29 4.24 4.22
C ALA A 21 -6.32 3.61 5.18
N LYS A 22 -6.16 3.86 6.48
CA LYS A 22 -7.14 3.42 7.49
C LYS A 22 -8.49 4.09 7.29
N SER A 23 -8.54 5.40 7.13
CA SER A 23 -9.81 6.13 6.92
C SER A 23 -10.58 5.64 5.68
N ILE A 24 -9.87 5.31 4.59
CA ILE A 24 -10.50 4.70 3.41
C ILE A 24 -11.11 3.35 3.75
N VAL A 25 -10.37 2.50 4.49
CA VAL A 25 -10.87 1.18 4.89
C VAL A 25 -12.05 1.29 5.84
N ASP A 26 -11.99 2.20 6.82
CA ASP A 26 -13.07 2.42 7.78
C ASP A 26 -14.36 2.88 7.07
N ALA A 27 -14.25 3.84 6.15
CA ALA A 27 -15.38 4.28 5.35
C ALA A 27 -15.98 3.16 4.48
N LEU A 28 -15.13 2.30 3.89
CA LEU A 28 -15.60 1.14 3.13
C LEU A 28 -16.33 0.11 4.00
N ILE A 29 -15.92 -0.07 5.26
CA ILE A 29 -16.59 -0.97 6.20
C ILE A 29 -17.95 -0.41 6.62
N GLU A 30 -18.01 0.90 6.86
CA GLU A 30 -19.21 1.62 7.32
C GLU A 30 -20.26 1.70 6.21
N GLU A 31 -19.87 2.16 5.02
CA GLU A 31 -20.78 2.45 3.90
C GLU A 31 -20.97 1.26 2.95
N GLY A 32 -20.11 0.25 3.06
CA GLY A 32 -20.11 -0.88 2.13
C GLY A 32 -21.18 -1.93 2.44
N PRO A 33 -21.51 -2.77 1.45
CA PRO A 33 -22.52 -3.81 1.61
C PRO A 33 -22.14 -4.82 2.69
N SER A 34 -23.15 -5.49 3.26
CA SER A 34 -22.96 -6.46 4.35
C SER A 34 -22.01 -7.62 3.99
N ASN A 35 -21.98 -8.02 2.72
CA ASN A 35 -21.12 -9.09 2.21
C ASN A 35 -19.73 -8.59 1.76
N LEU A 36 -19.33 -7.35 2.11
CA LEU A 36 -18.02 -6.81 1.80
C LEU A 36 -16.92 -7.55 2.55
N LYS A 37 -15.84 -7.87 1.82
CA LYS A 37 -14.58 -8.37 2.39
C LYS A 37 -13.44 -7.50 1.88
N ILE A 38 -12.60 -7.02 2.80
CA ILE A 38 -11.46 -6.17 2.51
C ILE A 38 -10.19 -6.89 2.92
N ASP A 39 -9.29 -7.07 1.96
CA ASP A 39 -7.93 -7.55 2.24
C ASP A 39 -6.96 -6.37 2.12
N VAL A 40 -6.37 -5.96 3.23
CA VAL A 40 -5.31 -4.95 3.26
C VAL A 40 -3.96 -5.65 3.15
N VAL A 41 -3.13 -5.22 2.21
CA VAL A 41 -1.74 -5.69 2.11
C VAL A 41 -0.82 -4.49 2.28
N THR A 42 0.05 -4.58 3.29
CA THR A 42 0.92 -3.49 3.73
C THR A 42 2.28 -4.03 4.19
N THR A 43 3.17 -3.16 4.65
CA THR A 43 4.42 -3.57 5.30
C THR A 43 4.26 -3.66 6.82
N MET A 44 5.17 -4.40 7.48
CA MET A 44 5.36 -4.22 8.91
C MET A 44 5.72 -2.76 9.20
N PRO A 45 5.37 -2.22 10.40
CA PRO A 45 5.71 -0.85 10.76
C PRO A 45 7.21 -0.59 10.57
N ASN A 46 7.55 0.38 9.73
CA ASN A 46 8.94 0.65 9.38
C ASN A 46 9.27 2.12 9.13
N ARG A 47 8.30 3.02 9.28
CA ARG A 47 8.49 4.43 8.97
C ARG A 47 9.41 5.15 9.96
N TYR A 48 9.28 4.85 11.25
CA TYR A 48 10.07 5.47 12.31
C TYR A 48 10.83 4.40 13.07
N HIS A 49 12.13 4.29 12.81
CA HIS A 49 12.99 3.30 13.47
C HIS A 49 13.17 3.54 14.99
N SER A 50 12.92 4.77 15.45
CA SER A 50 12.99 5.16 16.87
C SER A 50 11.79 4.67 17.69
N ILE A 51 10.67 4.36 17.03
CA ILE A 51 9.44 3.94 17.71
C ILE A 51 9.23 2.46 17.41
N LYS A 52 9.46 1.62 18.42
CA LYS A 52 9.16 0.19 18.31
C LYS A 52 7.66 -0.03 18.47
N VAL A 53 6.95 -0.10 17.36
CA VAL A 53 5.53 -0.47 17.35
C VAL A 53 5.43 -1.93 16.95
N PHE A 54 4.76 -2.71 17.79
CA PHE A 54 4.48 -4.12 17.49
C PHE A 54 3.19 -4.24 16.67
N ALA A 55 3.21 -5.08 15.66
CA ALA A 55 2.02 -5.48 14.91
C ALA A 55 2.13 -6.95 14.53
N PRO A 56 1.05 -7.73 14.55
CA PRO A 56 1.07 -9.08 14.02
C PRO A 56 1.21 -9.07 12.49
N LYS A 57 1.82 -10.13 11.94
CA LYS A 57 1.96 -10.28 10.48
C LYS A 57 0.61 -10.45 9.77
N TYR A 58 -0.36 -11.00 10.47
CA TYR A 58 -1.70 -11.25 9.96
C TYR A 58 -2.73 -10.92 11.03
N GLU A 59 -3.76 -10.17 10.65
CA GLU A 59 -4.96 -9.91 11.43
C GLU A 59 -6.18 -10.25 10.58
N ASN A 60 -7.20 -10.78 11.21
CA ASN A 60 -8.46 -11.06 10.55
C ASN A 60 -9.61 -10.78 11.52
N GLU A 61 -10.37 -9.74 11.22
CA GLU A 61 -11.52 -9.31 12.01
C GLU A 61 -12.70 -9.04 11.10
N ASN A 62 -13.82 -9.74 11.32
CA ASN A 62 -15.08 -9.54 10.59
C ASN A 62 -14.93 -9.39 9.07
N LYS A 63 -15.01 -8.15 8.56
CA LYS A 63 -14.96 -7.82 7.12
C LYS A 63 -13.54 -7.56 6.61
N ILE A 64 -12.53 -7.43 7.49
CA ILE A 64 -11.17 -7.01 7.14
C ILE A 64 -10.14 -8.09 7.47
N SER A 65 -9.20 -8.31 6.55
CA SER A 65 -7.98 -9.05 6.81
C SER A 65 -6.76 -8.18 6.44
N ILE A 66 -5.77 -8.15 7.33
CA ILE A 66 -4.56 -7.34 7.15
C ILE A 66 -3.36 -8.28 7.06
N ASN A 67 -2.63 -8.19 5.96
CA ASN A 67 -1.40 -8.94 5.74
C ASN A 67 -0.21 -7.98 5.74
N ARG A 68 0.70 -8.12 6.69
CA ARG A 68 1.90 -7.30 6.80
C ARG A 68 3.14 -8.03 6.32
N ILE A 69 3.80 -7.45 5.32
CA ILE A 69 5.02 -7.98 4.72
C ILE A 69 6.22 -7.49 5.52
N VAL A 70 7.03 -8.44 5.97
CA VAL A 70 8.31 -8.14 6.63
C VAL A 70 9.31 -7.74 5.55
N LEU A 71 9.88 -6.56 5.69
CA LEU A 71 11.00 -6.09 4.85
C LEU A 71 12.30 -6.12 5.62
N PRO A 72 13.44 -6.37 4.95
CA PRO A 72 14.75 -6.23 5.58
C PRO A 72 14.94 -4.81 6.12
N LYS A 73 15.69 -4.68 7.20
CA LYS A 73 16.11 -3.36 7.68
C LYS A 73 16.87 -2.66 6.57
N HIS A 74 16.47 -1.46 6.24
CA HIS A 74 17.09 -0.66 5.19
C HIS A 74 17.52 0.71 5.76
N LYS A 75 18.67 1.17 5.34
CA LYS A 75 19.11 2.55 5.55
C LYS A 75 18.41 3.43 4.51
N ASN A 76 18.30 4.74 4.76
CA ASN A 76 17.51 5.66 3.92
C ASN A 76 18.13 5.95 2.53
N GLY A 77 18.90 5.03 1.97
CA GLY A 77 19.48 5.13 0.63
C GLY A 77 18.46 4.81 -0.46
N MET A 78 18.60 5.42 -1.64
CA MET A 78 17.71 5.20 -2.78
C MET A 78 17.71 3.73 -3.21
N PHE A 79 18.87 3.08 -3.27
CA PHE A 79 19.00 1.66 -3.62
C PHE A 79 18.28 0.74 -2.62
N ASP A 80 18.39 1.06 -1.33
CA ASP A 80 17.71 0.29 -0.28
C ASP A 80 16.18 0.42 -0.40
N GLN A 81 15.68 1.60 -0.76
CA GLN A 81 14.26 1.82 -1.00
C GLN A 81 13.75 1.06 -2.22
N VAL A 82 14.52 1.03 -3.31
CA VAL A 82 14.19 0.23 -4.50
C VAL A 82 14.17 -1.26 -4.15
N LYS A 83 15.20 -1.75 -3.45
CA LYS A 83 15.27 -3.15 -2.99
C LYS A 83 14.08 -3.52 -2.12
N ALA A 84 13.76 -2.68 -1.13
CA ALA A 84 12.61 -2.90 -0.25
C ALA A 84 11.30 -2.97 -1.05
N PHE A 85 11.13 -2.09 -2.04
CA PHE A 85 9.94 -2.10 -2.89
C PHE A 85 9.87 -3.33 -3.79
N VAL A 86 10.96 -3.76 -4.37
CA VAL A 86 11.04 -4.98 -5.19
C VAL A 86 10.61 -6.19 -4.36
N LEU A 87 11.16 -6.35 -3.16
CA LEU A 87 10.79 -7.43 -2.23
C LEU A 87 9.31 -7.35 -1.83
N PHE A 88 8.82 -6.14 -1.53
CA PHE A 88 7.40 -5.90 -1.26
C PHE A 88 6.55 -6.36 -2.44
N SER A 89 6.90 -5.95 -3.67
CA SER A 89 6.16 -6.29 -4.88
C SER A 89 6.07 -7.81 -5.11
N PHE A 90 7.17 -8.53 -4.92
CA PHE A 90 7.17 -9.99 -5.04
C PHE A 90 6.27 -10.66 -3.99
N ALA A 91 6.34 -10.21 -2.74
CA ALA A 91 5.51 -10.75 -1.67
C ALA A 91 4.02 -10.46 -1.90
N VAL A 92 3.68 -9.23 -2.30
CA VAL A 92 2.31 -8.84 -2.67
C VAL A 92 1.78 -9.74 -3.77
N ARG A 93 2.53 -9.90 -4.87
CA ARG A 93 2.12 -10.75 -6.01
C ARG A 93 1.79 -12.18 -5.57
N LYS A 94 2.63 -12.77 -4.72
CA LYS A 94 2.42 -14.12 -4.19
C LYS A 94 1.11 -14.23 -3.39
N LEU A 95 0.76 -13.19 -2.64
CA LEU A 95 -0.44 -13.16 -1.81
C LEU A 95 -1.74 -12.94 -2.61
N VAL A 96 -1.68 -12.08 -3.65
CA VAL A 96 -2.91 -11.55 -4.26
C VAL A 96 -3.29 -12.17 -5.59
N LEU A 97 -2.35 -12.68 -6.40
CA LEU A 97 -2.64 -13.17 -7.75
C LEU A 97 -3.47 -14.46 -7.80
N LYS A 98 -3.50 -15.22 -6.71
CA LYS A 98 -4.31 -16.44 -6.61
C LYS A 98 -5.77 -16.16 -6.21
N LYS A 99 -6.11 -14.91 -5.90
CA LYS A 99 -7.44 -14.48 -5.46
C LYS A 99 -8.10 -13.65 -6.55
N LYS A 100 -9.44 -13.63 -6.55
CA LYS A 100 -10.23 -12.72 -7.40
C LYS A 100 -10.63 -11.50 -6.59
N TRP A 101 -10.55 -10.34 -7.23
CA TRP A 101 -10.88 -9.04 -6.66
C TRP A 101 -11.91 -8.34 -7.54
N ASP A 102 -12.88 -7.67 -6.92
CA ASP A 102 -13.80 -6.80 -7.64
C ASP A 102 -13.15 -5.44 -7.88
N ILE A 103 -12.44 -4.95 -6.85
CA ILE A 103 -11.77 -3.64 -6.88
C ILE A 103 -10.38 -3.76 -6.22
N VAL A 104 -9.41 -3.12 -6.82
CA VAL A 104 -8.08 -2.87 -6.23
C VAL A 104 -7.98 -1.39 -5.92
N ILE A 105 -7.72 -1.04 -4.67
CA ILE A 105 -7.51 0.33 -4.20
C ILE A 105 -6.06 0.49 -3.81
N ALA A 106 -5.42 1.57 -4.22
CA ALA A 106 -4.07 1.90 -3.76
C ALA A 106 -3.95 3.37 -3.39
N THR A 107 -3.27 3.63 -2.26
CA THR A 107 -2.86 4.97 -1.88
C THR A 107 -1.47 5.26 -2.44
N SER A 108 -1.30 6.39 -3.12
CA SER A 108 -0.04 6.77 -3.76
C SER A 108 0.95 7.43 -2.80
N SER A 109 1.03 6.97 -1.54
CA SER A 109 2.12 7.41 -0.66
C SER A 109 3.51 7.12 -1.25
N ARG A 110 3.56 6.20 -2.21
CA ARG A 110 4.69 5.93 -3.11
C ARG A 110 4.14 5.62 -4.50
N LEU A 111 4.62 6.32 -5.52
CA LEU A 111 4.19 6.14 -6.93
C LEU A 111 4.24 4.67 -7.37
N MET A 112 5.27 3.95 -6.94
CA MET A 112 5.46 2.54 -7.28
C MET A 112 4.36 1.63 -6.71
N THR A 113 3.70 2.00 -5.59
CA THR A 113 2.55 1.26 -5.06
C THR A 113 1.36 1.36 -6.01
N ALA A 114 1.11 2.54 -6.57
CA ALA A 114 0.07 2.75 -7.57
C ALA A 114 0.33 1.93 -8.85
N SER A 115 1.59 1.91 -9.32
CA SER A 115 2.00 1.12 -10.49
C SER A 115 1.79 -0.38 -10.26
N LEU A 116 2.17 -0.88 -9.08
CA LEU A 116 1.96 -2.28 -8.69
C LEU A 116 0.47 -2.63 -8.63
N ALA A 117 -0.35 -1.75 -8.04
CA ALA A 117 -1.80 -1.94 -7.96
C ALA A 117 -2.45 -1.99 -9.34
N THR A 118 -2.05 -1.09 -10.25
CA THR A 118 -2.54 -1.06 -11.62
C THR A 118 -2.19 -2.36 -12.36
N TRP A 119 -0.96 -2.84 -12.18
CA TRP A 119 -0.52 -4.11 -12.76
C TRP A 119 -1.33 -5.29 -12.20
N ILE A 120 -1.58 -5.34 -10.87
CA ILE A 120 -2.41 -6.38 -10.24
C ILE A 120 -3.84 -6.32 -10.78
N ALA A 121 -4.45 -5.14 -10.84
CA ALA A 121 -5.81 -4.96 -11.33
C ALA A 121 -5.97 -5.49 -12.77
N LYS A 122 -5.01 -5.19 -13.66
CA LYS A 122 -4.97 -5.76 -15.02
C LYS A 122 -4.87 -7.29 -15.02
N ARG A 123 -4.02 -7.86 -14.17
CA ARG A 123 -3.81 -9.31 -14.09
C ARG A 123 -4.98 -10.08 -13.51
N THR A 124 -5.74 -9.46 -12.62
CA THR A 124 -6.91 -10.06 -11.95
C THR A 124 -8.23 -9.65 -12.57
N ASN A 125 -8.21 -8.86 -13.64
CA ASN A 125 -9.38 -8.29 -14.31
C ASN A 125 -10.30 -7.54 -13.33
N SER A 126 -9.70 -6.74 -12.45
CA SER A 126 -10.38 -5.96 -11.41
C SER A 126 -10.49 -4.50 -11.79
N LYS A 127 -11.47 -3.79 -11.23
CA LYS A 127 -11.50 -2.33 -11.28
C LYS A 127 -10.36 -1.77 -10.43
N ILE A 128 -9.81 -0.61 -10.81
CA ILE A 128 -8.76 0.08 -10.08
C ILE A 128 -9.24 1.43 -9.57
N TYR A 129 -8.93 1.74 -8.32
CA TYR A 129 -9.09 3.05 -7.72
C TYR A 129 -7.74 3.51 -7.15
N LEU A 130 -7.22 4.64 -7.63
CA LEU A 130 -5.97 5.23 -7.18
C LEU A 130 -6.24 6.51 -6.39
N ASP A 131 -5.87 6.51 -5.13
CA ASP A 131 -5.86 7.70 -4.29
C ASP A 131 -4.53 8.44 -4.50
N ILE A 132 -4.49 9.35 -5.47
CA ILE A 132 -3.30 10.12 -5.83
C ILE A 132 -3.19 11.32 -4.90
N ARG A 133 -2.08 11.40 -4.14
CA ARG A 133 -1.86 12.43 -3.12
C ARG A 133 -0.94 13.55 -3.58
N ASP A 134 0.07 13.21 -4.37
CA ASP A 134 1.12 14.13 -4.78
C ASP A 134 1.28 14.07 -6.30
N LEU A 135 1.36 15.22 -6.94
CA LEU A 135 1.68 15.34 -8.36
C LEU A 135 3.20 15.20 -8.54
N PHE A 136 3.68 13.95 -8.50
CA PHE A 136 5.12 13.64 -8.60
C PHE A 136 5.78 14.20 -9.87
N THR A 137 5.01 14.41 -10.94
CA THR A 137 5.49 15.00 -12.20
C THR A 137 6.07 16.39 -12.02
N ASP A 138 5.40 17.25 -11.25
CA ASP A 138 5.84 18.62 -11.02
C ASP A 138 7.07 18.64 -10.12
N THR A 139 7.05 17.82 -9.06
CA THR A 139 8.20 17.67 -8.16
C THR A 139 9.44 17.14 -8.89
N ILE A 140 9.28 16.15 -9.77
CA ILE A 140 10.39 15.60 -10.56
C ILE A 140 10.91 16.64 -11.57
N ASN A 141 10.02 17.36 -12.25
CA ASN A 141 10.41 18.41 -13.18
C ASN A 141 11.17 19.54 -12.50
N ASP A 142 10.76 19.95 -11.30
CA ASP A 142 11.45 20.98 -10.53
C ASP A 142 12.84 20.53 -10.06
N ILE A 143 12.98 19.28 -9.64
CA ILE A 143 14.27 18.70 -9.24
C ILE A 143 15.21 18.58 -10.45
N LEU A 144 14.69 18.15 -11.60
CA LEU A 144 15.49 18.04 -12.82
C LEU A 144 15.91 19.41 -13.33
N LYS A 145 15.02 20.41 -13.38
CA LYS A 145 15.35 21.78 -13.76
C LYS A 145 16.45 22.39 -12.88
N LYS A 146 16.36 22.19 -11.55
CA LYS A 146 17.37 22.67 -10.61
C LYS A 146 18.75 22.00 -10.73
N LYS A 147 18.80 20.82 -11.33
CA LYS A 147 20.07 20.08 -11.50
C LYS A 147 20.78 20.34 -12.82
N PHE A 148 20.08 20.99 -13.78
CA PHE A 148 20.59 21.34 -15.11
C PHE A 148 20.79 22.85 -15.31
N LEU A 149 20.60 23.67 -14.26
CA LEU A 149 21.01 25.07 -14.12
C LEU A 149 22.18 25.16 -13.12
#